data_150447cd9383d082d4063a73296ef8aa
#
_entry.id   150447cd9383d082d4063a73296ef8aa
#
_cell.length_a   1.000
_cell.length_b   1.000
_cell.length_c   1.000
_cell.angle_alpha   90.00
_cell.angle_beta   90.00
_cell.angle_gamma   90.00
#
_symmetry.space_group_name_H-M   'P 1'
#
loop_
_entity.id
_entity.type
_entity.pdbx_description
1 polymer ?
#
loop_
_entity_poly.entity_id
_entity_poly.type
_entity_poly.pdbx_seq_one_letter_code
_entity_poly.pdbx_strand_id
1 'polypeptide(L)'
;MVKNSYPSRRQAKKQTNWFLVISGVLTAILLVTAGLYSVFGVSRTVQQTNGSSVTKSSKQATDATQSKDAKGLPDVSPKDWQLLLVNRDNKSKELNPEIADVDGVSVDARIAKNVKEFLAAAQEIDPSYHLISGYRSVAYQTELYNSYVQQEMAADPSLTESQAEKKVQTYSQPPGASEHQTGLAIDMSTVDSLNEADPDTVAKVKELAPKYGFVLRFPDGKTSSTGVGYEDWHFRYVGKESAEYMTEHNLTLEEYLALLKEKSK
;
A
#
# COMPACT_ATOMS: atom_id res chain seq x y z
N MET A 1 44.78 17.54 -14.20
CA MET A 1 43.79 17.44 -15.29
C MET A 1 42.61 16.60 -14.80
N VAL A 2 41.52 17.24 -14.42
CA VAL A 2 40.32 16.58 -13.95
C VAL A 2 39.38 16.41 -15.16
N LYS A 3 39.08 15.18 -15.54
CA LYS A 3 38.11 14.90 -16.61
C LYS A 3 36.69 14.95 -16.03
N ASN A 4 35.94 16.01 -16.35
CA ASN A 4 34.49 16.06 -16.16
C ASN A 4 33.82 15.13 -17.17
N SER A 5 33.20 14.03 -16.71
CA SER A 5 32.33 13.18 -17.53
C SER A 5 30.89 13.62 -17.35
N TYR A 6 30.30 14.21 -18.39
CA TYR A 6 28.86 14.47 -18.48
C TYR A 6 28.10 13.18 -18.76
N PRO A 7 26.91 12.94 -18.14
CA PRO A 7 26.10 11.77 -18.46
C PRO A 7 25.58 11.82 -19.92
N SER A 8 25.53 10.66 -20.58
CA SER A 8 25.21 10.56 -21.98
C SER A 8 23.74 10.91 -22.26
N ARG A 9 23.47 11.53 -23.43
CA ARG A 9 22.11 11.91 -23.92
C ARG A 9 21.09 10.76 -23.95
N ARG A 10 21.51 9.50 -23.83
CA ARG A 10 20.60 8.33 -23.79
C ARG A 10 19.89 8.18 -22.43
N GLN A 11 20.48 8.60 -21.33
CA GLN A 11 19.84 8.53 -20.00
C GLN A 11 18.71 9.56 -19.85
N ALA A 12 18.90 10.77 -20.40
CA ALA A 12 17.87 11.81 -20.36
C ALA A 12 16.58 11.40 -21.14
N LYS A 13 16.74 10.62 -22.24
CA LYS A 13 15.59 10.19 -23.05
C LYS A 13 14.75 9.09 -22.40
N LYS A 14 15.34 8.24 -21.56
CA LYS A 14 14.60 7.22 -20.77
C LYS A 14 13.74 7.84 -19.67
N GLN A 15 14.24 8.87 -19.00
CA GLN A 15 13.48 9.56 -17.95
C GLN A 15 12.26 10.30 -18.49
N THR A 16 12.37 10.93 -19.68
CA THR A 16 11.26 11.69 -20.27
C THR A 16 10.08 10.80 -20.70
N ASN A 17 10.34 9.55 -21.14
CA ASN A 17 9.27 8.64 -21.54
C ASN A 17 8.50 8.04 -20.34
N TRP A 18 9.14 7.90 -19.20
CA TRP A 18 8.49 7.43 -17.96
C TRP A 18 7.40 8.39 -17.46
N PHE A 19 7.64 9.71 -17.52
CA PHE A 19 6.63 10.72 -17.16
C PHE A 19 5.37 10.66 -18.04
N LEU A 20 5.50 10.30 -19.32
CA LEU A 20 4.38 10.20 -20.25
C LEU A 20 3.52 8.94 -20.02
N VAL A 21 4.11 7.86 -19.56
CA VAL A 21 3.38 6.60 -19.27
C VAL A 21 2.53 6.76 -17.99
N ILE A 22 3.08 7.35 -16.94
CA ILE A 22 2.35 7.60 -15.67
C ILE A 22 1.19 8.60 -15.89
N SER A 23 1.37 9.63 -16.72
CA SER A 23 0.32 10.57 -17.08
C SER A 23 -0.84 9.93 -17.86
N GLY A 24 -0.57 8.93 -18.69
CA GLY A 24 -1.59 8.23 -19.48
C GLY A 24 -2.49 7.31 -18.65
N VAL A 25 -1.93 6.62 -17.65
CA VAL A 25 -2.67 5.70 -16.76
C VAL A 25 -3.63 6.46 -15.84
N LEU A 26 -3.20 7.63 -15.33
CA LEU A 26 -4.02 8.46 -14.44
C LEU A 26 -5.25 9.07 -15.11
N THR A 27 -5.20 9.34 -16.42
CA THR A 27 -6.36 9.89 -17.18
C THR A 27 -7.46 8.86 -17.33
N ALA A 28 -7.13 7.57 -17.39
CA ALA A 28 -8.12 6.48 -17.49
C ALA A 28 -8.90 6.27 -16.18
N ILE A 29 -8.25 6.41 -15.01
CA ILE A 29 -8.87 6.22 -13.70
C ILE A 29 -9.94 7.28 -13.41
N LEU A 30 -9.74 8.53 -13.83
CA LEU A 30 -10.71 9.63 -13.62
C LEU A 30 -12.00 9.48 -14.43
N LEU A 31 -11.98 8.78 -15.57
CA LEU A 31 -13.17 8.58 -16.41
C LEU A 31 -14.10 7.46 -15.91
N VAL A 32 -13.58 6.48 -15.17
CA VAL A 32 -14.38 5.34 -14.66
C VAL A 32 -15.16 5.72 -13.41
N THR A 33 -14.62 6.55 -12.52
CA THR A 33 -15.32 6.95 -11.29
C THR A 33 -16.50 7.89 -11.54
N ALA A 34 -16.49 8.70 -12.59
CA ALA A 34 -17.61 9.57 -12.96
C ALA A 34 -18.80 8.81 -13.56
N GLY A 35 -18.56 7.62 -14.16
CA GLY A 35 -19.61 6.80 -14.79
C GLY A 35 -20.46 5.99 -13.82
N LEU A 36 -19.96 5.65 -12.65
CA LEU A 36 -20.63 4.76 -11.68
C LEU A 36 -21.65 5.46 -10.77
N TYR A 37 -21.59 6.78 -10.61
CA TYR A 37 -22.55 7.53 -9.79
C TYR A 37 -23.90 7.80 -10.46
N SER A 38 -24.07 7.53 -11.75
CA SER A 38 -25.29 7.87 -12.50
C SER A 38 -26.31 6.74 -12.63
N VAL A 39 -26.06 5.53 -12.13
CA VAL A 39 -26.93 4.36 -12.43
C VAL A 39 -27.75 3.85 -11.23
N PHE A 40 -27.51 4.26 -9.99
CA PHE A 40 -28.25 3.76 -8.84
C PHE A 40 -29.07 4.83 -8.11
N GLY A 41 -29.97 5.48 -8.83
CA GLY A 41 -31.08 6.24 -8.25
C GLY A 41 -32.36 5.40 -8.23
N VAL A 42 -32.51 4.47 -7.30
CA VAL A 42 -33.77 3.76 -7.08
C VAL A 42 -34.47 4.31 -5.85
N SER A 43 -35.56 5.04 -6.09
CA SER A 43 -36.52 5.47 -5.08
C SER A 43 -37.12 4.26 -4.35
N ARG A 44 -37.00 4.20 -3.03
CA ARG A 44 -37.82 3.34 -2.18
C ARG A 44 -38.86 4.15 -1.43
N THR A 45 -40.09 3.93 -1.80
CA THR A 45 -41.30 4.40 -1.11
C THR A 45 -41.40 3.73 0.27
N VAL A 46 -41.57 4.55 1.31
CA VAL A 46 -41.79 4.10 2.69
C VAL A 46 -43.23 3.71 2.86
N GLN A 47 -43.46 2.48 3.26
CA GLN A 47 -44.76 2.07 3.80
C GLN A 47 -44.64 1.93 5.32
N GLN A 48 -45.40 2.75 6.02
CA GLN A 48 -45.54 2.81 7.46
C GLN A 48 -46.53 1.75 7.91
N THR A 49 -46.18 0.84 8.83
CA THR A 49 -47.10 0.10 9.66
C THR A 49 -46.72 0.21 11.13
N ASN A 50 -47.71 0.61 11.92
CA ASN A 50 -47.69 0.78 13.38
C ASN A 50 -47.64 -0.57 14.13
N GLY A 51 -46.95 -0.56 15.27
CA GLY A 51 -47.46 -1.28 16.42
C GLY A 51 -46.44 -2.05 17.27
N SER A 52 -46.40 -1.63 18.53
CA SER A 52 -46.09 -2.34 19.78
C SER A 52 -44.68 -2.35 20.34
N SER A 53 -44.64 -1.70 21.45
CA SER A 53 -43.61 -1.64 22.50
C SER A 53 -43.20 -3.03 23.06
N VAL A 54 -41.88 -3.25 23.26
CA VAL A 54 -41.36 -4.05 24.40
C VAL A 54 -39.93 -3.60 24.73
N THR A 55 -39.77 -3.06 25.95
CA THR A 55 -38.73 -3.18 26.95
C THR A 55 -37.24 -3.09 26.59
N LYS A 56 -36.62 -2.07 27.15
CA LYS A 56 -35.14 -1.86 27.33
C LYS A 56 -34.48 -3.10 27.94
N SER A 57 -33.39 -3.56 27.30
CA SER A 57 -32.31 -4.22 27.97
C SER A 57 -31.00 -3.62 27.44
N SER A 58 -30.39 -2.78 28.22
CA SER A 58 -29.05 -2.26 28.04
C SER A 58 -28.06 -3.42 28.24
N LYS A 59 -27.50 -3.98 27.18
CA LYS A 59 -26.26 -4.73 27.24
C LYS A 59 -25.12 -3.83 26.82
N GLN A 60 -24.39 -3.42 27.82
CA GLN A 60 -23.05 -2.86 27.77
C GLN A 60 -22.20 -3.75 26.85
N ALA A 61 -21.73 -3.20 25.73
CA ALA A 61 -20.69 -3.82 24.92
C ALA A 61 -19.42 -3.75 25.76
N THR A 62 -19.09 -4.82 26.43
CA THR A 62 -17.77 -5.02 27.02
C THR A 62 -16.79 -5.14 25.87
N ASP A 63 -15.88 -4.20 25.83
CA ASP A 63 -14.65 -4.19 25.04
C ASP A 63 -13.90 -5.51 25.28
N ALA A 64 -14.10 -6.47 24.38
CA ALA A 64 -13.33 -7.69 24.38
C ALA A 64 -11.99 -7.40 23.72
N THR A 65 -11.08 -6.82 24.49
CA THR A 65 -9.65 -6.91 24.23
C THR A 65 -9.29 -8.38 24.27
N GLN A 66 -9.42 -9.07 23.13
CA GLN A 66 -8.84 -10.40 22.94
C GLN A 66 -7.33 -10.23 23.10
N SER A 67 -6.77 -10.78 24.15
CA SER A 67 -5.34 -11.03 24.28
C SER A 67 -4.99 -11.96 23.11
N LYS A 68 -4.47 -11.39 22.00
CA LYS A 68 -3.91 -12.16 20.90
C LYS A 68 -2.74 -12.94 21.48
N ASP A 69 -2.82 -14.25 21.46
CA ASP A 69 -1.83 -15.14 22.06
C ASP A 69 -0.45 -14.87 21.44
N ALA A 70 0.50 -14.45 22.28
CA ALA A 70 1.91 -14.30 21.93
C ALA A 70 2.63 -15.65 21.71
N LYS A 71 1.88 -16.75 21.64
CA LYS A 71 2.41 -18.10 21.43
C LYS A 71 2.93 -18.22 19.99
N GLY A 72 4.21 -18.56 19.86
CA GLY A 72 4.86 -18.72 18.56
C GLY A 72 5.35 -17.41 17.93
N LEU A 73 5.31 -16.28 18.65
CA LEU A 73 5.84 -15.02 18.14
C LEU A 73 7.34 -15.17 17.82
N PRO A 74 7.78 -14.83 16.59
CA PRO A 74 9.17 -14.93 16.17
C PRO A 74 10.14 -14.21 17.12
N ASP A 75 11.39 -14.70 17.14
CA ASP A 75 12.46 -14.07 17.92
C ASP A 75 13.13 -12.95 17.11
N VAL A 76 12.37 -11.88 16.86
CA VAL A 76 12.79 -10.69 16.12
C VAL A 76 12.57 -9.44 16.97
N SER A 77 13.39 -8.43 16.74
CA SER A 77 13.26 -7.15 17.42
C SER A 77 12.29 -6.22 16.67
N PRO A 78 11.42 -5.46 17.37
CA PRO A 78 10.61 -4.42 16.71
C PRO A 78 11.46 -3.28 16.10
N LYS A 79 12.79 -3.31 16.32
CA LYS A 79 13.77 -2.35 15.77
C LYS A 79 14.54 -2.93 14.58
N ASP A 80 14.28 -4.15 14.18
CA ASP A 80 14.93 -4.76 13.02
C ASP A 80 14.60 -3.97 11.75
N TRP A 81 15.58 -3.84 10.86
CA TRP A 81 15.50 -2.97 9.70
C TRP A 81 14.31 -3.27 8.77
N GLN A 82 13.95 -4.56 8.64
CA GLN A 82 12.81 -4.99 7.83
C GLN A 82 11.45 -4.64 8.47
N LEU A 83 11.42 -4.33 9.76
CA LEU A 83 10.22 -3.99 10.52
C LEU A 83 10.05 -2.47 10.72
N LEU A 84 10.87 -1.64 10.05
CA LEU A 84 10.73 -0.19 10.10
C LEU A 84 9.33 0.23 9.65
N LEU A 85 8.57 0.81 10.56
CA LEU A 85 7.23 1.34 10.28
C LEU A 85 7.32 2.78 9.76
N VAL A 86 6.78 3.00 8.58
CA VAL A 86 6.62 4.33 7.98
C VAL A 86 5.16 4.52 7.57
N ASN A 87 4.49 5.48 8.20
CA ASN A 87 3.12 5.86 7.91
C ASN A 87 2.88 7.31 8.36
N ARG A 88 1.64 7.79 8.34
CA ARG A 88 1.32 9.18 8.74
C ARG A 88 1.67 9.53 10.17
N ASP A 89 1.61 8.56 11.08
CA ASP A 89 1.94 8.72 12.50
C ASP A 89 3.43 8.49 12.77
N ASN A 90 4.13 7.77 11.87
CA ASN A 90 5.55 7.43 11.96
C ASN A 90 6.28 7.92 10.70
N LYS A 91 6.31 9.25 10.51
CA LYS A 91 7.01 9.85 9.38
C LYS A 91 8.53 9.70 9.52
N SER A 92 9.19 9.41 8.41
CA SER A 92 10.64 9.34 8.32
C SER A 92 11.19 10.38 7.36
N LYS A 93 12.42 10.83 7.64
CA LYS A 93 13.24 11.57 6.69
C LYS A 93 13.68 10.63 5.56
N GLU A 94 14.36 11.19 4.55
CA GLU A 94 14.99 10.39 3.50
C GLU A 94 15.93 9.33 4.10
N LEU A 95 15.72 8.07 3.70
CA LEU A 95 16.47 6.93 4.26
C LEU A 95 17.68 6.54 3.42
N ASN A 96 17.67 6.87 2.10
CA ASN A 96 18.75 6.57 1.15
C ASN A 96 19.24 5.11 1.25
N PRO A 97 18.37 4.09 1.13
CA PRO A 97 18.85 2.72 1.15
C PRO A 97 19.77 2.44 -0.04
N GLU A 98 20.68 1.47 0.11
CA GLU A 98 21.40 0.93 -1.05
C GLU A 98 20.39 0.28 -2.00
N ILE A 99 20.44 0.63 -3.28
CA ILE A 99 19.42 0.26 -4.27
C ILE A 99 19.96 -0.78 -5.24
N ALA A 100 19.15 -1.79 -5.53
CA ALA A 100 19.33 -2.71 -6.65
C ALA A 100 18.15 -2.60 -7.62
N ASP A 101 18.41 -2.84 -8.90
CA ASP A 101 17.39 -2.92 -9.93
C ASP A 101 16.85 -4.36 -10.04
N VAL A 102 15.52 -4.48 -10.09
CA VAL A 102 14.81 -5.72 -10.39
C VAL A 102 13.79 -5.40 -11.48
N ASP A 103 14.01 -5.90 -12.68
CA ASP A 103 13.14 -5.72 -13.84
C ASP A 103 12.78 -4.26 -14.14
N GLY A 104 13.74 -3.34 -13.92
CA GLY A 104 13.59 -1.90 -14.13
C GLY A 104 12.99 -1.14 -12.95
N VAL A 105 12.67 -1.82 -11.85
CA VAL A 105 12.17 -1.23 -10.60
C VAL A 105 13.27 -1.25 -9.54
N SER A 106 13.52 -0.11 -8.91
CA SER A 106 14.51 0.02 -7.82
C SER A 106 13.92 -0.48 -6.50
N VAL A 107 14.68 -1.29 -5.77
CA VAL A 107 14.34 -1.79 -4.44
C VAL A 107 15.55 -1.73 -3.51
N ASP A 108 15.37 -1.86 -2.21
CA ASP A 108 16.48 -2.05 -1.28
C ASP A 108 17.30 -3.29 -1.69
N ALA A 109 18.62 -3.14 -1.82
CA ALA A 109 19.50 -4.18 -2.32
C ALA A 109 19.42 -5.48 -1.49
N ARG A 110 19.10 -5.37 -0.18
CA ARG A 110 18.95 -6.50 0.74
C ARG A 110 17.80 -7.42 0.38
N ILE A 111 16.76 -6.90 -0.28
CA ILE A 111 15.55 -7.67 -0.64
C ILE A 111 15.46 -8.01 -2.14
N ALA A 112 16.39 -7.56 -2.95
CA ALA A 112 16.33 -7.72 -4.42
C ALA A 112 16.14 -9.20 -4.85
N LYS A 113 16.81 -10.14 -4.16
CA LYS A 113 16.62 -11.57 -4.40
C LYS A 113 15.20 -12.02 -4.08
N ASN A 114 14.66 -11.60 -2.93
CA ASN A 114 13.31 -11.96 -2.49
C ASN A 114 12.24 -11.42 -3.45
N VAL A 115 12.44 -10.19 -3.96
CA VAL A 115 11.55 -9.59 -4.97
C VAL A 115 11.53 -10.42 -6.26
N LYS A 116 12.71 -10.82 -6.78
CA LYS A 116 12.82 -11.65 -7.98
C LYS A 116 12.12 -12.99 -7.81
N GLU A 117 12.36 -13.66 -6.68
CA GLU A 117 11.75 -14.96 -6.37
C GLU A 117 10.24 -14.85 -6.19
N PHE A 118 9.75 -13.79 -5.54
CA PHE A 118 8.33 -13.55 -5.34
C PHE A 118 7.63 -13.23 -6.67
N LEU A 119 8.21 -12.36 -7.49
CA LEU A 119 7.66 -12.06 -8.80
C LEU A 119 7.60 -13.31 -9.69
N ALA A 120 8.65 -14.11 -9.74
CA ALA A 120 8.67 -15.35 -10.51
C ALA A 120 7.57 -16.33 -10.05
N ALA A 121 7.35 -16.45 -8.74
CA ALA A 121 6.30 -17.32 -8.20
C ALA A 121 4.88 -16.75 -8.45
N ALA A 122 4.72 -15.43 -8.47
CA ALA A 122 3.46 -14.80 -8.88
C ALA A 122 3.17 -15.04 -10.39
N GLN A 123 4.21 -15.00 -11.22
CA GLN A 123 4.13 -15.29 -12.66
C GLN A 123 3.81 -16.77 -12.97
N GLU A 124 4.10 -17.70 -12.07
CA GLU A 124 3.62 -19.08 -12.18
C GLU A 124 2.10 -19.19 -11.98
N ILE A 125 1.49 -18.26 -11.24
CA ILE A 125 0.02 -18.17 -11.05
C ILE A 125 -0.61 -17.46 -12.26
N ASP A 126 -0.08 -16.30 -12.63
CA ASP A 126 -0.50 -15.52 -13.79
C ASP A 126 0.73 -14.85 -14.44
N PRO A 127 1.12 -15.24 -15.68
CA PRO A 127 2.29 -14.69 -16.37
C PRO A 127 2.27 -13.19 -16.62
N SER A 128 1.12 -12.51 -16.47
CA SER A 128 1.01 -11.06 -16.63
C SER A 128 1.46 -10.26 -15.40
N TYR A 129 1.76 -10.92 -14.26
CA TYR A 129 2.32 -10.22 -13.11
C TYR A 129 3.62 -9.52 -13.45
N HIS A 130 3.69 -8.25 -13.07
CA HIS A 130 4.87 -7.40 -13.26
C HIS A 130 5.01 -6.40 -12.13
N LEU A 131 6.23 -5.90 -11.94
CA LEU A 131 6.51 -4.83 -10.99
C LEU A 131 6.07 -3.49 -11.58
N ILE A 132 5.34 -2.71 -10.79
CA ILE A 132 4.85 -1.38 -11.16
C ILE A 132 5.72 -0.30 -10.52
N SER A 133 5.99 -0.41 -9.22
CA SER A 133 6.84 0.55 -8.51
C SER A 133 7.57 -0.11 -7.33
N GLY A 134 8.64 0.54 -6.87
CA GLY A 134 9.45 0.13 -5.72
C GLY A 134 9.92 1.34 -4.94
N TYR A 135 11.24 1.52 -4.77
CA TYR A 135 11.78 2.66 -4.05
C TYR A 135 11.36 3.99 -4.66
N ARG A 136 10.91 4.90 -3.81
CA ARG A 136 10.64 6.30 -4.14
C ARG A 136 11.28 7.21 -3.07
N SER A 137 12.13 8.16 -3.48
CA SER A 137 12.67 9.15 -2.56
C SER A 137 11.56 10.04 -1.98
N VAL A 138 11.81 10.65 -0.82
CA VAL A 138 10.87 11.62 -0.23
C VAL A 138 10.67 12.81 -1.18
N ALA A 139 11.72 13.24 -1.90
CA ALA A 139 11.60 14.30 -2.90
C ALA A 139 10.66 13.90 -4.04
N TYR A 140 10.81 12.70 -4.62
CA TYR A 140 9.92 12.20 -5.65
C TYR A 140 8.48 12.05 -5.13
N GLN A 141 8.30 11.51 -3.92
CA GLN A 141 6.96 11.40 -3.31
C GLN A 141 6.31 12.77 -3.10
N THR A 142 7.11 13.81 -2.83
CA THR A 142 6.60 15.19 -2.69
C THR A 142 6.03 15.70 -4.02
N GLU A 143 6.77 15.52 -5.11
CA GLU A 143 6.32 15.92 -6.45
C GLU A 143 5.05 15.15 -6.86
N LEU A 144 5.04 13.84 -6.65
CA LEU A 144 3.91 12.96 -6.96
C LEU A 144 2.66 13.34 -6.17
N TYR A 145 2.79 13.51 -4.85
CA TYR A 145 1.69 13.86 -3.96
C TYR A 145 1.09 15.23 -4.32
N ASN A 146 1.93 16.23 -4.53
CA ASN A 146 1.48 17.55 -4.95
C ASN A 146 0.77 17.52 -6.31
N SER A 147 1.27 16.69 -7.25
CA SER A 147 0.60 16.47 -8.54
C SER A 147 -0.81 15.91 -8.36
N TYR A 148 -1.00 14.93 -7.48
CA TYR A 148 -2.31 14.38 -7.19
C TYR A 148 -3.25 15.40 -6.55
N VAL A 149 -2.77 16.21 -5.59
CA VAL A 149 -3.56 17.28 -4.98
C VAL A 149 -4.03 18.28 -6.05
N GLN A 150 -3.17 18.70 -6.96
CA GLN A 150 -3.54 19.58 -8.06
C GLN A 150 -4.57 18.94 -9.02
N GLN A 151 -4.44 17.64 -9.31
CA GLN A 151 -5.41 16.92 -10.14
C GLN A 151 -6.78 16.85 -9.49
N GLU A 152 -6.86 16.59 -8.18
CA GLU A 152 -8.11 16.57 -7.43
C GLU A 152 -8.79 17.95 -7.42
N MET A 153 -8.01 19.02 -7.21
CA MET A 153 -8.52 20.40 -7.27
C MET A 153 -8.94 20.80 -8.69
N ALA A 154 -8.27 20.30 -9.73
CA ALA A 154 -8.66 20.55 -11.12
C ALA A 154 -9.93 19.79 -11.50
N ALA A 155 -10.11 18.56 -10.98
CA ALA A 155 -11.30 17.75 -11.22
C ALA A 155 -12.54 18.30 -10.48
N ASP A 156 -12.35 18.88 -9.30
CA ASP A 156 -13.39 19.52 -8.51
C ASP A 156 -12.90 20.88 -7.97
N PRO A 157 -13.15 22.00 -8.71
CA PRO A 157 -12.74 23.34 -8.29
C PRO A 157 -13.39 23.85 -7.00
N SER A 158 -14.35 23.15 -6.43
CA SER A 158 -14.96 23.51 -5.14
C SER A 158 -14.13 23.04 -3.93
N LEU A 159 -13.17 22.13 -4.15
CA LEU A 159 -12.30 21.63 -3.09
C LEU A 159 -11.28 22.69 -2.65
N THR A 160 -11.14 22.85 -1.35
CA THR A 160 -9.95 23.48 -0.79
C THR A 160 -8.75 22.52 -0.89
N GLU A 161 -7.54 23.05 -0.87
CA GLU A 161 -6.30 22.22 -0.87
C GLU A 161 -6.34 21.14 0.22
N SER A 162 -6.75 21.50 1.45
CA SER A 162 -6.86 20.55 2.56
C SER A 162 -7.90 19.43 2.31
N GLN A 163 -8.97 19.72 1.56
CA GLN A 163 -9.94 18.69 1.17
C GLN A 163 -9.38 17.79 0.07
N ALA A 164 -8.66 18.36 -0.90
CA ALA A 164 -7.97 17.60 -1.94
C ALA A 164 -6.88 16.70 -1.33
N GLU A 165 -6.06 17.21 -0.39
CA GLU A 165 -5.09 16.41 0.35
C GLU A 165 -5.73 15.21 1.07
N LYS A 166 -6.86 15.43 1.76
CA LYS A 166 -7.59 14.33 2.42
C LYS A 166 -8.08 13.29 1.44
N LYS A 167 -8.50 13.70 0.25
CA LYS A 167 -8.91 12.80 -0.82
C LYS A 167 -7.71 12.01 -1.36
N VAL A 168 -6.60 12.67 -1.64
CA VAL A 168 -5.35 12.02 -2.06
C VAL A 168 -4.86 11.00 -1.03
N GLN A 169 -4.98 11.29 0.27
CA GLN A 169 -4.56 10.39 1.35
C GLN A 169 -5.34 9.07 1.42
N THR A 170 -6.41 8.90 0.66
CA THR A 170 -7.12 7.62 0.54
C THR A 170 -6.39 6.63 -0.37
N TYR A 171 -5.51 7.09 -1.28
CA TYR A 171 -4.79 6.27 -2.25
C TYR A 171 -3.30 6.61 -2.41
N SER A 172 -2.80 7.68 -1.80
CA SER A 172 -1.38 8.04 -1.80
C SER A 172 -0.97 8.66 -0.47
N GLN A 173 0.24 8.36 0.01
CA GLN A 173 0.72 8.86 1.28
C GLN A 173 1.47 10.19 1.12
N PRO A 174 1.34 11.14 2.09
CA PRO A 174 2.11 12.37 2.06
C PRO A 174 3.62 12.10 2.19
N PRO A 175 4.46 13.07 1.79
CA PRO A 175 5.92 12.96 1.89
C PRO A 175 6.38 12.57 3.29
N GLY A 176 7.30 11.62 3.36
CA GLY A 176 7.80 11.08 4.61
C GLY A 176 6.93 9.99 5.25
N ALA A 177 5.73 9.73 4.71
CA ALA A 177 4.78 8.74 5.23
C ALA A 177 4.58 7.53 4.30
N SER A 178 5.25 7.48 3.15
CA SER A 178 5.17 6.36 2.21
C SER A 178 6.21 5.29 2.53
N GLU A 179 5.79 4.03 2.58
CA GLU A 179 6.70 2.89 2.76
C GLU A 179 7.68 2.70 1.60
N HIS A 180 7.36 3.21 0.40
CA HIS A 180 8.27 3.15 -0.75
C HIS A 180 9.62 3.86 -0.51
N GLN A 181 9.68 4.83 0.41
CA GLN A 181 10.95 5.47 0.78
C GLN A 181 11.90 4.54 1.53
N THR A 182 11.42 3.40 2.05
CA THR A 182 12.26 2.37 2.67
C THR A 182 12.95 1.48 1.65
N GLY A 183 12.44 1.41 0.41
CA GLY A 183 12.82 0.40 -0.57
C GLY A 183 12.32 -1.02 -0.26
N LEU A 184 11.52 -1.18 0.82
CA LEU A 184 10.98 -2.48 1.27
C LEU A 184 9.57 -2.76 0.77
N ALA A 185 8.94 -1.79 0.12
CA ALA A 185 7.62 -1.94 -0.49
C ALA A 185 7.75 -2.02 -2.01
N ILE A 186 6.96 -2.90 -2.60
CA ILE A 186 6.79 -3.05 -4.05
C ILE A 186 5.31 -3.01 -4.39
N ASP A 187 4.99 -2.38 -5.51
CA ASP A 187 3.70 -2.52 -6.16
C ASP A 187 3.85 -3.49 -7.32
N MET A 188 3.02 -4.52 -7.38
CA MET A 188 2.97 -5.47 -8.48
C MET A 188 1.55 -5.95 -8.73
N SER A 189 1.19 -6.14 -10.00
CA SER A 189 -0.14 -6.56 -10.41
C SER A 189 -0.09 -7.25 -11.77
N THR A 190 -1.23 -7.78 -12.20
CA THR A 190 -1.46 -8.28 -13.57
C THR A 190 -1.92 -7.16 -14.52
N VAL A 191 -2.27 -5.99 -13.99
CA VAL A 191 -2.78 -4.82 -14.73
C VAL A 191 -2.13 -3.54 -14.20
N ASP A 192 -2.06 -2.50 -15.05
CA ASP A 192 -1.51 -1.18 -14.69
C ASP A 192 -2.53 -0.27 -13.97
N SER A 193 -3.60 -0.85 -13.42
CA SER A 193 -4.69 -0.14 -12.73
C SER A 193 -4.78 -0.60 -11.27
N LEU A 194 -5.16 0.34 -10.37
CA LEU A 194 -5.24 0.08 -8.94
C LEU A 194 -6.54 -0.67 -8.59
N ASN A 195 -6.45 -1.76 -7.81
CA ASN A 195 -7.59 -2.61 -7.38
C ASN A 195 -8.43 -3.22 -8.53
N GLU A 196 -7.81 -3.46 -9.68
CA GLU A 196 -8.48 -4.03 -10.84
C GLU A 196 -7.96 -5.42 -11.24
N ALA A 197 -7.00 -5.98 -10.48
CA ALA A 197 -6.55 -7.34 -10.68
C ALA A 197 -7.66 -8.35 -10.31
N ASP A 198 -7.61 -9.53 -10.94
CA ASP A 198 -8.56 -10.62 -10.63
C ASP A 198 -8.44 -11.04 -9.14
N PRO A 199 -9.53 -10.99 -8.35
CA PRO A 199 -9.47 -11.25 -6.91
C PRO A 199 -8.99 -12.66 -6.53
N ASP A 200 -9.28 -13.67 -7.34
CA ASP A 200 -8.86 -15.05 -7.07
C ASP A 200 -7.36 -15.22 -7.31
N THR A 201 -6.84 -14.50 -8.30
CA THR A 201 -5.40 -14.43 -8.59
C THR A 201 -4.67 -13.68 -7.49
N VAL A 202 -5.17 -12.53 -7.06
CA VAL A 202 -4.63 -11.77 -5.91
C VAL A 202 -4.60 -12.60 -4.63
N ALA A 203 -5.68 -13.35 -4.35
CA ALA A 203 -5.76 -14.21 -3.17
C ALA A 203 -4.65 -15.28 -3.15
N LYS A 204 -4.37 -15.92 -4.28
CA LYS A 204 -3.30 -16.91 -4.41
C LYS A 204 -1.92 -16.28 -4.23
N VAL A 205 -1.68 -15.10 -4.80
CA VAL A 205 -0.40 -14.39 -4.64
C VAL A 205 -0.21 -13.90 -3.21
N LYS A 206 -1.27 -13.40 -2.56
CA LYS A 206 -1.26 -13.06 -1.13
C LYS A 206 -0.89 -14.25 -0.25
N GLU A 207 -1.42 -15.44 -0.54
CA GLU A 207 -1.15 -16.67 0.22
C GLU A 207 0.30 -17.12 0.08
N LEU A 208 0.92 -16.94 -1.08
CA LEU A 208 2.32 -17.34 -1.29
C LEU A 208 3.33 -16.30 -0.83
N ALA A 209 2.96 -15.02 -0.69
CA ALA A 209 3.85 -13.91 -0.37
C ALA A 209 4.73 -14.14 0.89
N PRO A 210 4.21 -14.72 2.00
CA PRO A 210 5.00 -14.96 3.22
C PRO A 210 6.24 -15.84 3.00
N LYS A 211 6.20 -16.79 2.07
CA LYS A 211 7.33 -17.67 1.72
C LYS A 211 8.55 -16.88 1.24
N TYR A 212 8.32 -15.69 0.72
CA TYR A 212 9.34 -14.76 0.22
C TYR A 212 9.60 -13.59 1.18
N GLY A 213 8.92 -13.55 2.33
CA GLY A 213 9.06 -12.52 3.35
C GLY A 213 8.18 -11.30 3.14
N PHE A 214 7.17 -11.38 2.26
CA PHE A 214 6.23 -10.30 1.97
C PHE A 214 4.87 -10.53 2.61
N VAL A 215 4.15 -9.44 2.86
CA VAL A 215 2.73 -9.43 3.23
C VAL A 215 1.98 -8.49 2.30
N LEU A 216 0.71 -8.78 2.00
CA LEU A 216 -0.20 -7.78 1.45
C LEU A 216 -0.43 -6.73 2.54
N ARG A 217 0.09 -5.53 2.31
CA ARG A 217 0.27 -4.53 3.37
C ARG A 217 -1.02 -3.91 3.87
N PHE A 218 -1.97 -3.69 2.96
CA PHE A 218 -3.23 -3.02 3.23
C PHE A 218 -4.41 -3.94 2.89
N PRO A 219 -4.62 -5.01 3.68
CA PRO A 219 -5.70 -5.96 3.43
C PRO A 219 -7.07 -5.36 3.77
N ASP A 220 -8.11 -5.90 3.16
CA ASP A 220 -9.48 -5.48 3.42
C ASP A 220 -9.86 -5.64 4.91
N GLY A 221 -10.69 -4.71 5.41
CA GLY A 221 -11.13 -4.66 6.80
C GLY A 221 -10.09 -4.17 7.82
N LYS A 222 -8.89 -3.74 7.38
CA LYS A 222 -7.79 -3.30 8.27
C LYS A 222 -7.48 -1.80 8.21
N THR A 223 -8.32 -1.00 7.56
CA THR A 223 -8.12 0.46 7.44
C THR A 223 -8.00 1.17 8.79
N SER A 224 -8.72 0.70 9.83
CA SER A 224 -8.62 1.27 11.18
C SER A 224 -7.24 1.10 11.83
N SER A 225 -6.49 0.07 11.44
CA SER A 225 -5.13 -0.19 11.91
C SER A 225 -4.07 0.49 11.05
N THR A 226 -4.22 0.42 9.71
CA THR A 226 -3.22 0.89 8.77
C THR A 226 -3.37 2.36 8.38
N GLY A 227 -4.59 2.92 8.54
CA GLY A 227 -4.95 4.23 8.03
C GLY A 227 -5.09 4.31 6.50
N VAL A 228 -4.97 3.17 5.78
CA VAL A 228 -5.02 3.07 4.31
C VAL A 228 -6.15 2.12 3.92
N GLY A 229 -6.81 2.38 2.78
CA GLY A 229 -7.81 1.48 2.21
C GLY A 229 -7.19 0.18 1.68
N TYR A 230 -8.05 -0.70 1.16
CA TYR A 230 -7.58 -1.93 0.52
C TYR A 230 -6.74 -1.63 -0.72
N GLU A 231 -5.59 -2.30 -0.83
CA GLU A 231 -4.70 -2.24 -1.99
C GLU A 231 -4.28 -3.66 -2.38
N ASP A 232 -4.68 -4.14 -3.55
CA ASP A 232 -4.38 -5.49 -4.05
C ASP A 232 -2.96 -5.65 -4.62
N TRP A 233 -2.26 -4.52 -4.81
CA TRP A 233 -0.95 -4.43 -5.47
C TRP A 233 0.22 -4.21 -4.53
N HIS A 234 -0.02 -3.66 -3.32
CA HIS A 234 1.05 -3.19 -2.42
C HIS A 234 1.52 -4.27 -1.47
N PHE A 235 2.73 -4.78 -1.72
CA PHE A 235 3.37 -5.80 -0.89
C PHE A 235 4.55 -5.21 -0.12
N ARG A 236 4.63 -5.53 1.18
CA ARG A 236 5.67 -5.07 2.06
C ARG A 236 6.54 -6.23 2.53
N TYR A 237 7.88 -6.09 2.38
CA TYR A 237 8.84 -7.01 2.95
C TYR A 237 8.99 -6.79 4.46
N VAL A 238 8.87 -7.86 5.24
CA VAL A 238 8.99 -7.85 6.71
C VAL A 238 9.87 -9.02 7.21
N GLY A 239 10.46 -9.81 6.30
CA GLY A 239 11.17 -11.04 6.62
C GLY A 239 10.23 -12.26 6.74
N LYS A 240 10.74 -13.47 6.44
CA LYS A 240 9.91 -14.68 6.32
C LYS A 240 9.14 -15.00 7.60
N GLU A 241 9.84 -15.13 8.72
CA GLU A 241 9.22 -15.49 10.00
C GLU A 241 8.13 -14.49 10.41
N SER A 242 8.39 -13.20 10.24
CA SER A 242 7.41 -12.14 10.50
C SER A 242 6.23 -12.22 9.55
N ALA A 243 6.48 -12.43 8.25
CA ALA A 243 5.44 -12.51 7.23
C ALA A 243 4.51 -13.71 7.43
N GLU A 244 5.07 -14.87 7.74
CA GLU A 244 4.32 -16.10 8.06
C GLU A 244 3.45 -15.88 9.30
N TYR A 245 4.02 -15.36 10.39
CA TYR A 245 3.28 -15.08 11.62
C TYR A 245 2.17 -14.04 11.41
N MET A 246 2.48 -12.93 10.75
CA MET A 246 1.49 -11.88 10.46
C MET A 246 0.32 -12.40 9.63
N THR A 247 0.61 -13.26 8.64
CA THR A 247 -0.42 -13.83 7.75
C THR A 247 -1.28 -14.84 8.50
N GLU A 248 -0.68 -15.76 9.27
CA GLU A 248 -1.38 -16.76 10.07
C GLU A 248 -2.33 -16.12 11.09
N HIS A 249 -1.91 -15.01 11.71
CA HIS A 249 -2.68 -14.33 12.74
C HIS A 249 -3.49 -13.13 12.20
N ASN A 250 -3.52 -12.93 10.88
CA ASN A 250 -4.18 -11.81 10.22
C ASN A 250 -3.82 -10.44 10.84
N LEU A 251 -2.52 -10.16 11.00
CA LEU A 251 -2.00 -8.95 11.62
C LEU A 251 -1.52 -7.96 10.57
N THR A 252 -1.77 -6.68 10.82
CA THR A 252 -1.06 -5.58 10.14
C THR A 252 0.34 -5.42 10.74
N LEU A 253 1.21 -4.66 10.06
CA LEU A 253 2.54 -4.35 10.60
C LEU A 253 2.44 -3.55 11.91
N GLU A 254 1.46 -2.66 12.03
CA GLU A 254 1.16 -1.90 13.24
C GLU A 254 0.81 -2.82 14.41
N GLU A 255 -0.12 -3.75 14.19
CA GLU A 255 -0.57 -4.73 15.20
C GLU A 255 0.58 -5.67 15.60
N TYR A 256 1.37 -6.15 14.64
CA TYR A 256 2.51 -7.01 14.88
C TYR A 256 3.59 -6.33 15.72
N LEU A 257 3.95 -5.09 15.38
CA LEU A 257 4.93 -4.32 16.14
C LEU A 257 4.45 -4.01 17.57
N ALA A 258 3.16 -3.85 17.79
CA ALA A 258 2.59 -3.70 19.12
C ALA A 258 2.82 -4.97 19.97
N LEU A 259 2.56 -6.17 19.40
CA LEU A 259 2.82 -7.45 20.07
C LEU A 259 4.30 -7.66 20.40
N LEU A 260 5.22 -7.36 19.46
CA LEU A 260 6.66 -7.45 19.70
C LEU A 260 7.14 -6.55 20.85
N LYS A 261 6.59 -5.32 20.92
CA LYS A 261 6.90 -4.37 21.98
C LYS A 261 6.37 -4.83 23.36
N GLU A 262 5.23 -5.51 23.39
CA GLU A 262 4.70 -6.10 24.62
C GLU A 262 5.56 -7.25 25.13
N LYS A 263 6.02 -8.14 24.25
CA LYS A 263 6.95 -9.25 24.58
C LYS A 263 8.29 -8.74 25.13
N SER A 264 8.71 -7.55 24.71
CA SER A 264 10.04 -6.99 25.07
C SER A 264 10.04 -6.21 26.41
N LYS A 265 8.91 -6.09 27.08
CA LYS A 265 8.77 -5.46 28.41
C LYS A 265 8.93 -6.47 29.54
#